data_61a52015e117837b9bd660a23b42e32b
#
_entry.id   61a52015e117837b9bd660a23b42e32b
#
_cell.length_a   1.000
_cell.length_b   1.000
_cell.length_c   1.000
_cell.angle_alpha   90.00
_cell.angle_beta   90.00
_cell.angle_gamma   90.00
#
_symmetry.space_group_name_H-M   'P 1'
#
loop_
_entity.id
_entity.type
_entity.pdbx_description
1 polymer ?
#
loop_
_entity_poly.entity_id
_entity_poly.type
_entity_poly.pdbx_seq_one_letter_code
_entity_poly.pdbx_strand_id
1 'polypeptide(L)'
;DALWPQMQASWPQHFLPLRSASHWAWRYQQRPGVDYHLLLVRQRLTGKPLAALALRLHPGHCDWLDYLGPSQHLPHAIAAARAFAHQHQRPVQALVSDAVASDFCAAQPQGLHSSPSDISIPTNAMDAAGPTASVAPWQGHLWLMGGDSDFM
;
A
#
# COMPACT_ATOMS: atom_id res chain seq x y z
N ASP A 1 -3.93 -15.53 0.46
CA ASP A 1 -2.53 -15.78 0.91
C ASP A 1 -1.49 -15.86 -0.21
N ALA A 2 -1.89 -16.15 -1.47
CA ALA A 2 -0.92 -16.32 -2.57
C ALA A 2 -0.22 -15.01 -3.02
N LEU A 3 -0.79 -13.84 -2.73
CA LEU A 3 -0.23 -12.55 -3.15
C LEU A 3 0.96 -12.11 -2.30
N TRP A 4 0.97 -12.46 -1.00
CA TRP A 4 2.03 -12.01 -0.08
C TRP A 4 3.43 -12.53 -0.47
N PRO A 5 3.64 -13.83 -0.73
CA PRO A 5 4.94 -14.30 -1.20
C PRO A 5 5.37 -13.68 -2.53
N GLN A 6 4.42 -13.41 -3.43
CA GLN A 6 4.73 -12.75 -4.71
C GLN A 6 5.15 -11.29 -4.51
N MET A 7 4.52 -10.59 -3.56
CA MET A 7 4.91 -9.24 -3.17
C MET A 7 6.34 -9.23 -2.61
N GLN A 8 6.64 -10.10 -1.65
CA GLN A 8 7.98 -10.21 -1.07
C GLN A 8 9.06 -10.48 -2.14
N ALA A 9 8.77 -11.38 -3.08
CA ALA A 9 9.70 -11.70 -4.17
C ALA A 9 9.94 -10.54 -5.14
N SER A 10 8.97 -9.62 -5.29
CA SER A 10 9.08 -8.50 -6.25
C SER A 10 9.78 -7.25 -5.68
N TRP A 11 9.93 -7.17 -4.35
CA TRP A 11 10.67 -6.10 -3.67
C TRP A 11 11.75 -6.66 -2.72
N PRO A 12 12.75 -7.41 -3.22
CA PRO A 12 13.72 -8.11 -2.38
C PRO A 12 14.67 -7.15 -1.63
N GLN A 13 14.77 -5.90 -2.05
CA GLN A 13 15.62 -4.87 -1.44
C GLN A 13 14.86 -4.02 -0.40
N HIS A 14 13.57 -4.32 -0.15
CA HIS A 14 12.75 -3.51 0.74
C HIS A 14 12.32 -4.30 1.98
N PHE A 15 12.19 -3.59 3.07
CA PHE A 15 11.53 -4.08 4.28
C PHE A 15 10.02 -3.83 4.14
N LEU A 16 9.26 -4.90 4.02
CA LEU A 16 7.81 -4.84 3.88
C LEU A 16 7.13 -5.16 5.21
N PRO A 17 6.19 -4.33 5.67
CA PRO A 17 5.30 -4.71 6.77
C PRO A 17 4.50 -5.96 6.41
N LEU A 18 4.17 -6.76 7.41
CA LEU A 18 3.43 -8.00 7.24
C LEU A 18 2.04 -7.73 6.61
N ARG A 19 1.74 -8.41 5.49
CA ARG A 19 0.45 -8.32 4.78
C ARG A 19 -0.20 -9.70 4.62
N SER A 20 -0.21 -10.48 5.70
CA SER A 20 -0.96 -11.74 5.71
C SER A 20 -2.47 -11.49 5.65
N ALA A 21 -3.24 -12.51 5.24
CA ALA A 21 -4.70 -12.43 5.23
C ALA A 21 -5.28 -12.09 6.62
N SER A 22 -4.69 -12.62 7.69
CA SER A 22 -5.10 -12.32 9.06
C SER A 22 -4.81 -10.86 9.44
N HIS A 23 -3.66 -10.30 9.03
CA HIS A 23 -3.34 -8.89 9.23
C HIS A 23 -4.35 -7.98 8.51
N TRP A 24 -4.66 -8.28 7.25
CA TRP A 24 -5.64 -7.53 6.47
C TRP A 24 -7.04 -7.59 7.05
N ALA A 25 -7.47 -8.79 7.51
CA ALA A 25 -8.76 -8.95 8.17
C ALA A 25 -8.83 -8.12 9.47
N TRP A 26 -7.79 -8.20 10.30
CA TRP A 26 -7.70 -7.42 11.52
C TRP A 26 -7.71 -5.91 11.23
N ARG A 27 -6.88 -5.46 10.30
CA ARG A 27 -6.68 -4.02 10.02
C ARG A 27 -7.90 -3.37 9.35
N TYR A 28 -8.52 -4.05 8.38
CA TYR A 28 -9.50 -3.44 7.50
C TYR A 28 -10.92 -4.01 7.61
N GLN A 29 -11.11 -5.20 8.17
CA GLN A 29 -12.45 -5.78 8.32
C GLN A 29 -12.96 -5.73 9.77
N GLN A 30 -12.07 -5.79 10.75
CA GLN A 30 -12.45 -5.85 12.16
C GLN A 30 -12.33 -4.51 12.89
N ARG A 31 -11.79 -3.48 12.26
CA ARG A 31 -11.66 -2.15 12.87
C ARG A 31 -13.05 -1.50 12.99
N PRO A 32 -13.54 -1.21 14.22
CA PRO A 32 -14.86 -0.63 14.41
C PRO A 32 -14.88 0.85 13.97
N GLY A 33 -16.05 1.31 13.48
CA GLY A 33 -16.31 2.73 13.19
C GLY A 33 -15.62 3.28 11.94
N VAL A 34 -15.00 2.43 11.11
CA VAL A 34 -14.37 2.85 9.85
C VAL A 34 -14.77 1.89 8.73
N ASP A 35 -15.32 2.43 7.66
CA ASP A 35 -15.69 1.66 6.47
C ASP A 35 -14.53 1.65 5.47
N TYR A 36 -13.95 0.48 5.27
CA TYR A 36 -12.93 0.24 4.24
C TYR A 36 -13.51 -0.54 3.07
N HIS A 37 -13.07 -0.21 1.88
CA HIS A 37 -13.39 -0.93 0.66
C HIS A 37 -12.20 -1.78 0.23
N LEU A 38 -12.37 -3.10 0.24
CA LEU A 38 -11.35 -4.04 -0.18
C LEU A 38 -11.61 -4.47 -1.61
N LEU A 39 -10.69 -4.18 -2.51
CA LEU A 39 -10.78 -4.57 -3.90
C LEU A 39 -9.81 -5.72 -4.19
N LEU A 40 -10.28 -6.72 -4.91
CA LEU A 40 -9.45 -7.80 -5.43
C LEU A 40 -9.38 -7.69 -6.95
N VAL A 41 -8.23 -7.26 -7.45
CA VAL A 41 -7.95 -7.20 -8.88
C VAL A 41 -7.67 -8.60 -9.41
N ARG A 42 -8.39 -8.99 -10.46
CA ARG A 42 -8.29 -10.33 -11.05
C ARG A 42 -7.97 -10.26 -12.54
N GLN A 43 -7.25 -11.22 -13.03
CA GLN A 43 -7.08 -11.43 -14.46
C GLN A 43 -8.43 -11.82 -15.09
N ARG A 44 -8.82 -11.11 -16.14
CA ARG A 44 -10.17 -11.23 -16.73
C ARG A 44 -10.51 -12.65 -17.22
N LEU A 45 -9.57 -13.33 -17.84
CA LEU A 45 -9.82 -14.65 -18.46
C LEU A 45 -9.75 -15.81 -17.47
N THR A 46 -8.80 -15.75 -16.54
CA THR A 46 -8.53 -16.89 -15.63
C THR A 46 -9.11 -16.69 -14.23
N GLY A 47 -9.52 -15.47 -13.88
CA GLY A 47 -9.94 -15.13 -12.54
C GLY A 47 -8.79 -15.08 -11.51
N LYS A 48 -7.54 -15.31 -11.94
CA LYS A 48 -6.37 -15.33 -11.06
C LYS A 48 -6.22 -13.97 -10.33
N PRO A 49 -6.04 -13.97 -9.00
CA PRO A 49 -5.73 -12.75 -8.27
C PRO A 49 -4.42 -12.12 -8.75
N LEU A 50 -4.43 -10.83 -9.01
CA LEU A 50 -3.27 -10.04 -9.41
C LEU A 50 -2.80 -9.13 -8.28
N ALA A 51 -3.75 -8.48 -7.59
CA ALA A 51 -3.48 -7.58 -6.49
C ALA A 51 -4.72 -7.43 -5.60
N ALA A 52 -4.51 -6.97 -4.36
CA ALA A 52 -5.58 -6.50 -3.49
C ALA A 52 -5.25 -5.08 -3.02
N LEU A 53 -6.29 -4.26 -2.82
CA LEU A 53 -6.21 -2.88 -2.39
C LEU A 53 -7.14 -2.63 -1.21
N ALA A 54 -6.71 -1.78 -0.28
CA ALA A 54 -7.56 -1.22 0.76
C ALA A 54 -7.78 0.27 0.47
N LEU A 55 -9.04 0.69 0.40
CA LEU A 55 -9.46 2.04 0.07
C LEU A 55 -10.41 2.57 1.15
N ARG A 56 -10.42 3.88 1.34
CA ARG A 56 -11.35 4.56 2.22
C ARG A 56 -11.91 5.81 1.55
N LEU A 57 -13.23 5.95 1.57
CA LEU A 57 -13.90 7.12 1.02
C LEU A 57 -14.02 8.23 2.07
N HIS A 58 -13.67 9.44 1.67
CA HIS A 58 -13.88 10.68 2.41
C HIS A 58 -14.80 11.62 1.60
N PRO A 59 -15.36 12.67 2.21
CA PRO A 59 -16.23 13.61 1.48
C PRO A 59 -15.60 14.23 0.23
N GLY A 60 -14.28 14.47 0.23
CA GLY A 60 -13.55 15.14 -0.86
C GLY A 60 -12.63 14.25 -1.69
N HIS A 61 -12.27 13.08 -1.23
CA HIS A 61 -11.26 12.22 -1.87
C HIS A 61 -11.46 10.75 -1.49
N CYS A 62 -10.70 9.88 -2.13
CA CYS A 62 -10.57 8.47 -1.82
C CYS A 62 -9.10 8.19 -1.46
N ASP A 63 -8.84 7.72 -0.25
CA ASP A 63 -7.53 7.25 0.15
C ASP A 63 -7.30 5.82 -0.34
N TRP A 64 -6.20 5.60 -1.03
CA TRP A 64 -5.65 4.28 -1.27
C TRP A 64 -4.63 3.98 -0.19
N LEU A 65 -5.04 3.17 0.79
CA LEU A 65 -4.34 2.95 2.05
C LEU A 65 -3.30 1.84 1.97
N ASP A 66 -3.57 0.78 1.21
CA ASP A 66 -2.68 -0.37 1.18
C ASP A 66 -2.75 -1.15 -0.14
N TYR A 67 -1.65 -1.80 -0.45
CA TYR A 67 -1.45 -2.64 -1.63
C TYR A 67 -0.87 -3.99 -1.24
N LEU A 68 -1.42 -5.05 -1.82
CA LEU A 68 -0.91 -6.42 -1.68
C LEU A 68 -0.83 -7.05 -3.07
N GLY A 69 0.38 -7.26 -3.56
CA GLY A 69 0.63 -7.87 -4.87
C GLY A 69 2.04 -7.59 -5.37
N PRO A 70 2.51 -8.27 -6.43
CA PRO A 70 3.82 -8.04 -7.01
C PRO A 70 3.89 -6.70 -7.78
N SER A 71 5.07 -6.09 -7.86
CA SER A 71 5.30 -4.77 -8.49
C SER A 71 4.77 -4.67 -9.92
N GLN A 72 4.89 -5.74 -10.70
CA GLN A 72 4.39 -5.81 -12.09
C GLN A 72 2.88 -5.58 -12.23
N HIS A 73 2.12 -5.71 -11.15
CA HIS A 73 0.67 -5.48 -11.15
C HIS A 73 0.24 -4.12 -10.59
N LEU A 74 1.19 -3.26 -10.23
CA LEU A 74 0.89 -1.87 -9.84
C LEU A 74 0.06 -1.11 -10.88
N PRO A 75 0.31 -1.20 -12.20
CA PRO A 75 -0.53 -0.52 -13.20
C PRO A 75 -2.01 -0.93 -13.11
N HIS A 76 -2.27 -2.22 -12.89
CA HIS A 76 -3.64 -2.74 -12.75
C HIS A 76 -4.29 -2.25 -11.45
N ALA A 77 -3.51 -2.18 -10.37
CA ALA A 77 -3.97 -1.67 -9.08
C ALA A 77 -4.31 -0.18 -9.14
N ILE A 78 -3.44 0.64 -9.77
CA ILE A 78 -3.70 2.06 -9.99
C ILE A 78 -4.97 2.26 -10.82
N ALA A 79 -5.14 1.50 -11.89
CA ALA A 79 -6.34 1.56 -12.72
C ALA A 79 -7.60 1.20 -11.92
N ALA A 80 -7.54 0.17 -11.08
CA ALA A 80 -8.66 -0.25 -10.23
C ALA A 80 -9.00 0.79 -9.16
N ALA A 81 -7.99 1.37 -8.48
CA ALA A 81 -8.18 2.43 -7.50
C ALA A 81 -8.82 3.67 -8.12
N ARG A 82 -8.34 4.09 -9.31
CA ARG A 82 -8.90 5.23 -10.06
C ARG A 82 -10.33 4.96 -10.52
N ALA A 83 -10.62 3.77 -11.04
CA ALA A 83 -11.96 3.40 -11.47
C ALA A 83 -12.95 3.42 -10.30
N PHE A 84 -12.56 2.87 -9.15
CA PHE A 84 -13.36 2.90 -7.92
C PHE A 84 -13.62 4.34 -7.47
N ALA A 85 -12.59 5.16 -7.33
CA ALA A 85 -12.70 6.55 -6.91
C ALA A 85 -13.58 7.37 -7.88
N HIS A 86 -13.42 7.14 -9.20
CA HIS A 86 -14.24 7.79 -10.23
C HIS A 86 -15.72 7.43 -10.12
N GLN A 87 -16.07 6.16 -9.84
CA GLN A 87 -17.46 5.74 -9.60
C GLN A 87 -18.10 6.50 -8.44
N HIS A 88 -17.31 6.89 -7.45
CA HIS A 88 -17.73 7.71 -6.31
C HIS A 88 -17.52 9.21 -6.50
N GLN A 89 -17.12 9.65 -7.71
CA GLN A 89 -16.85 11.06 -8.06
C GLN A 89 -15.82 11.71 -7.13
N ARG A 90 -14.73 10.98 -6.81
CA ARG A 90 -13.65 11.42 -5.93
C ARG A 90 -12.30 11.28 -6.64
N PRO A 91 -11.35 12.20 -6.43
CA PRO A 91 -9.96 11.95 -6.75
C PRO A 91 -9.41 10.85 -5.81
N VAL A 92 -8.50 10.03 -6.32
CA VAL A 92 -7.77 9.06 -5.51
C VAL A 92 -6.40 9.62 -5.15
N GLN A 93 -5.99 9.41 -3.91
CA GLN A 93 -4.65 9.72 -3.42
C GLN A 93 -4.07 8.54 -2.65
N ALA A 94 -2.74 8.43 -2.62
CA ALA A 94 -2.02 7.44 -1.83
C ALA A 94 -0.82 8.12 -1.17
N LEU A 95 -0.61 7.84 0.10
CA LEU A 95 0.64 8.14 0.78
C LEU A 95 1.54 6.91 0.64
N VAL A 96 2.74 7.10 0.11
CA VAL A 96 3.73 6.03 -0.06
C VAL A 96 5.09 6.52 0.43
N SER A 97 5.93 5.60 0.91
CA SER A 97 7.30 5.93 1.28
C SER A 97 8.14 6.28 0.04
N ASP A 98 9.17 7.09 0.22
CA ASP A 98 10.10 7.48 -0.86
C ASP A 98 10.74 6.26 -1.53
N ALA A 99 10.96 5.19 -0.77
CA ALA A 99 11.53 3.94 -1.26
C ALA A 99 10.78 3.35 -2.47
N VAL A 100 9.46 3.58 -2.58
CA VAL A 100 8.63 3.00 -3.65
C VAL A 100 7.87 4.05 -4.47
N ALA A 101 8.04 5.32 -4.17
CA ALA A 101 7.38 6.40 -4.91
C ALA A 101 7.71 6.36 -6.42
N SER A 102 8.97 6.01 -6.77
CA SER A 102 9.41 5.85 -8.15
C SER A 102 8.67 4.73 -8.88
N ASP A 103 8.37 3.60 -8.19
CA ASP A 103 7.66 2.47 -8.78
C ASP A 103 6.21 2.85 -9.10
N PHE A 104 5.55 3.59 -8.20
CA PHE A 104 4.21 4.11 -8.45
C PHE A 104 4.19 5.11 -9.61
N CYS A 105 5.16 6.02 -9.68
CA CYS A 105 5.27 6.97 -10.78
C CYS A 105 5.56 6.28 -12.12
N ALA A 106 6.44 5.28 -12.15
CA ALA A 106 6.76 4.52 -13.34
C ALA A 106 5.59 3.66 -13.82
N ALA A 107 4.79 3.11 -12.90
CA ALA A 107 3.61 2.31 -13.21
C ALA A 107 2.49 3.11 -13.90
N GLN A 108 2.43 4.44 -13.68
CA GLN A 108 1.43 5.34 -14.27
C GLN A 108 2.04 6.72 -14.55
N PRO A 109 2.82 6.88 -15.64
CA PRO A 109 3.54 8.13 -15.92
C PRO A 109 2.63 9.29 -16.30
N GLN A 110 1.38 9.03 -16.71
CA GLN A 110 0.43 10.06 -17.10
C GLN A 110 -0.69 10.25 -16.07
N GLY A 111 -0.95 11.52 -15.71
CA GLY A 111 -2.06 11.88 -14.83
C GLY A 111 -1.83 11.48 -13.37
N LEU A 112 -0.58 11.30 -12.95
CA LEU A 112 -0.17 11.13 -11.57
C LEU A 112 0.62 12.38 -11.15
N HIS A 113 0.18 13.01 -10.07
CA HIS A 113 0.90 14.11 -9.44
C HIS A 113 1.51 13.60 -8.13
N SER A 114 2.81 13.76 -7.97
CA SER A 114 3.54 13.41 -6.76
C SER A 114 4.04 14.68 -6.08
N SER A 115 3.87 14.76 -4.78
CA SER A 115 4.44 15.83 -3.95
C SER A 115 5.01 15.22 -2.67
N PRO A 116 6.13 15.75 -2.14
CA PRO A 116 6.62 15.37 -0.83
C PRO A 116 5.57 15.62 0.25
N SER A 117 5.56 14.76 1.27
CA SER A 117 4.75 14.93 2.48
C SER A 117 5.68 14.99 3.68
N ASP A 118 5.42 15.94 4.59
CA ASP A 118 6.19 16.09 5.83
C ASP A 118 5.75 15.12 6.94
N ILE A 119 5.04 14.05 6.59
CA ILE A 119 4.63 13.04 7.56
C ILE A 119 5.83 12.18 7.91
N SER A 120 6.36 12.36 9.13
CA SER A 120 7.38 11.50 9.69
C SER A 120 6.74 10.25 10.28
N ILE A 121 7.18 9.06 9.83
CA ILE A 121 6.78 7.80 10.43
C ILE A 121 7.86 7.42 11.44
N PRO A 122 7.56 7.46 12.77
CA PRO A 122 8.53 7.06 13.78
C PRO A 122 8.86 5.57 13.61
N THR A 123 10.14 5.27 13.47
CA THR A 123 10.63 3.91 13.30
C THR A 123 11.60 3.57 14.43
N ASN A 124 11.30 2.52 15.18
CA ASN A 124 12.17 1.95 16.19
C ASN A 124 12.75 0.64 15.69
N ALA A 125 14.06 0.52 15.65
CA ALA A 125 14.72 -0.74 15.43
C ALA A 125 14.96 -1.44 16.78
N MET A 126 14.54 -2.69 16.88
CA MET A 126 14.83 -3.57 18.01
C MET A 126 15.49 -4.85 17.47
N ASP A 127 16.62 -5.21 18.01
CA ASP A 127 17.25 -6.51 17.79
C ASP A 127 17.29 -7.31 19.09
N ALA A 128 17.89 -8.49 19.07
CA ALA A 128 18.03 -9.34 20.24
C ALA A 128 18.87 -8.70 21.37
N ALA A 129 19.63 -7.64 21.09
CA ALA A 129 20.43 -6.90 22.05
C ALA A 129 19.70 -5.69 22.68
N GLY A 130 18.48 -5.37 22.20
CA GLY A 130 17.63 -4.30 22.76
C GLY A 130 17.49 -3.06 21.87
N PRO A 131 17.00 -1.92 22.41
CA PRO A 131 16.55 -0.75 21.65
C PRO A 131 17.68 0.12 21.05
N THR A 132 18.91 -0.33 21.04
CA THR A 132 20.09 0.40 20.52
C THR A 132 20.41 0.07 19.07
N ALA A 133 19.59 -0.77 18.42
CA ALA A 133 19.80 -1.11 17.01
C ALA A 133 19.73 0.14 16.12
N SER A 134 20.69 0.30 15.23
CA SER A 134 20.70 1.39 14.26
C SER A 134 19.55 1.21 13.25
N VAL A 135 18.82 2.28 12.99
CA VAL A 135 17.80 2.32 11.90
C VAL A 135 18.42 2.61 10.53
N ALA A 136 19.70 2.94 10.47
CA ALA A 136 20.37 3.30 9.24
C ALA A 136 20.23 2.28 8.10
N PRO A 137 20.27 0.94 8.33
CA PRO A 137 20.06 -0.03 7.28
C PRO A 137 18.65 -0.02 6.65
N TRP A 138 17.68 0.58 7.32
CA TRP A 138 16.28 0.64 6.84
C TRP A 138 15.96 1.94 6.13
N GLN A 139 16.82 2.93 6.29
CA GLN A 139 16.63 4.25 5.68
C GLN A 139 16.62 4.12 4.14
N GLY A 140 15.57 4.58 3.49
CA GLY A 140 15.39 4.44 2.05
C GLY A 140 14.96 3.04 1.58
N HIS A 141 14.73 2.08 2.49
CA HIS A 141 14.31 0.71 2.14
C HIS A 141 12.96 0.29 2.72
N LEU A 142 12.30 1.15 3.49
CA LEU A 142 10.97 0.84 4.04
C LEU A 142 9.89 1.00 2.96
N TRP A 143 9.21 -0.08 2.67
CA TRP A 143 8.03 -0.09 1.80
C TRP A 143 6.79 0.17 2.66
N LEU A 144 6.28 1.38 2.66
CA LEU A 144 5.13 1.78 3.48
C LEU A 144 4.08 2.48 2.63
N MET A 145 2.82 2.29 3.01
CA MET A 145 1.67 3.06 2.53
C MET A 145 0.90 3.69 3.70
N GLY A 146 -0.07 4.55 3.39
CA GLY A 146 -0.87 5.25 4.39
C GLY A 146 -1.53 4.32 5.42
N GLY A 147 -1.89 3.11 5.02
CA GLY A 147 -2.43 2.09 5.91
C GLY A 147 -1.45 1.53 6.95
N ASP A 148 -0.16 1.73 6.78
CA ASP A 148 0.85 1.34 7.77
C ASP A 148 1.00 2.38 8.90
N SER A 149 0.35 3.53 8.77
CA SER A 149 0.32 4.59 9.78
C SER A 149 -1.05 4.68 10.46
N ASP A 150 -1.07 5.16 11.70
CA ASP A 150 -2.34 5.41 12.43
C ASP A 150 -2.91 6.82 12.15
N PHE A 151 -2.30 7.56 11.24
CA PHE A 151 -2.65 8.96 10.95
C PHE A 151 -3.69 9.13 9.84
N MET A 152 -4.22 8.04 9.25
CA MET A 152 -5.19 8.09 8.17
C MET A 152 -6.53 7.41 8.51
#